data_4db4e59222ac4c1492f63ff149a57178
#
_entry.id   4db4e59222ac4c1492f63ff149a57178
#
_cell.length_a   1.000
_cell.length_b   1.000
_cell.length_c   1.000
_cell.angle_alpha   90.00
_cell.angle_beta   90.00
_cell.angle_gamma   90.00
#
_symmetry.space_group_name_H-M   'P 1'
#
loop_
_entity.id
_entity.type
_entity.pdbx_description
1 polymer ?
#
loop_
_entity_poly.entity_id
_entity_poly.type
_entity_poly.pdbx_seq_one_letter_code
_entity_poly.pdbx_strand_id
1 'polypeptide(L)'
;RLVPNDIRESFECLPDIIHISVPVSDNQIQYKLKKSRSEVKKALQECAYLAKCYGYPISIGFEDASRADEAFLAEFIVLLNEYNPVHIRYADTVGILTPTLTFEKIRRLKDFCPYSIEFHGHNDLGLAAANTLAAVQAGAVLADTTIMGIGERAGNCDFLQMVRLLNDLNNRGISIKEAAAAQDK
;
A
#
# COMPACT_ATOMS: atom_id res chain seq x y z
N ARG A 1 -4.32 12.20 -2.40
CA ARG A 1 -4.26 12.62 -0.98
C ARG A 1 -5.66 12.60 -0.39
N LEU A 2 -5.75 12.74 0.93
CA LEU A 2 -7.01 12.75 1.69
C LEU A 2 -7.68 14.15 1.65
N VAL A 3 -7.93 14.63 0.43
CA VAL A 3 -8.50 15.96 0.18
C VAL A 3 -9.55 15.83 -0.93
N PRO A 4 -10.82 16.19 -0.70
CA PRO A 4 -11.90 16.04 -1.69
C PRO A 4 -11.63 16.76 -3.01
N ASN A 5 -10.90 17.87 -3.00
CA ASN A 5 -10.55 18.58 -4.23
C ASN A 5 -9.58 17.78 -5.11
N ASP A 6 -8.59 17.12 -4.50
CA ASP A 6 -7.65 16.25 -5.24
C ASP A 6 -8.39 15.08 -5.90
N ILE A 7 -9.44 14.56 -5.26
CA ILE A 7 -10.28 13.50 -5.85
C ILE A 7 -11.03 14.03 -7.07
N ARG A 8 -11.58 15.26 -7.02
CA ARG A 8 -12.25 15.87 -8.18
C ARG A 8 -11.29 16.11 -9.35
N GLU A 9 -10.11 16.65 -9.06
CA GLU A 9 -9.07 16.87 -10.08
C GLU A 9 -8.63 15.54 -10.73
N SER A 10 -8.61 14.42 -9.97
CA SER A 10 -8.28 13.10 -10.50
C SER A 10 -9.26 12.63 -11.58
N PHE A 11 -10.51 13.08 -11.58
CA PHE A 11 -11.50 12.69 -12.58
C PHE A 11 -11.14 13.19 -13.99
N GLU A 12 -10.43 14.30 -14.09
CA GLU A 12 -9.98 14.86 -15.37
C GLU A 12 -8.98 13.94 -16.08
N CYS A 13 -8.28 13.08 -15.31
CA CYS A 13 -7.32 12.11 -15.85
C CYS A 13 -8.00 10.83 -16.36
N LEU A 14 -9.30 10.66 -16.16
CA LEU A 14 -10.07 9.45 -16.52
C LEU A 14 -9.40 8.15 -16.03
N PRO A 15 -9.07 8.02 -14.75
CA PRO A 15 -8.37 6.84 -14.23
C PRO A 15 -9.29 5.63 -14.17
N ASP A 16 -8.72 4.42 -14.27
CA ASP A 16 -9.46 3.19 -14.01
C ASP A 16 -9.77 2.99 -12.52
N ILE A 17 -8.86 3.44 -11.66
CA ILE A 17 -8.96 3.32 -10.19
C ILE A 17 -8.44 4.59 -9.55
N ILE A 18 -9.15 5.12 -8.56
CA ILE A 18 -8.66 6.24 -7.73
C ILE A 18 -8.01 5.70 -6.47
N HIS A 19 -6.69 5.92 -6.34
CA HIS A 19 -5.95 5.55 -5.13
C HIS A 19 -6.01 6.68 -4.10
N ILE A 20 -6.50 6.36 -2.89
CA ILE A 20 -6.63 7.33 -1.77
C ILE A 20 -5.66 6.92 -0.67
N SER A 21 -4.59 7.69 -0.48
CA SER A 21 -3.66 7.49 0.63
C SER A 21 -4.17 8.13 1.91
N VAL A 22 -4.12 7.40 3.01
CA VAL A 22 -4.54 7.84 4.35
C VAL A 22 -3.48 7.49 5.39
N PRO A 23 -2.96 8.46 6.16
CA PRO A 23 -2.13 8.20 7.32
C PRO A 23 -2.88 7.43 8.40
N VAL A 24 -2.29 6.32 8.87
CA VAL A 24 -2.93 5.45 9.86
C VAL A 24 -2.15 5.32 11.17
N SER A 25 -0.92 5.85 11.24
CA SER A 25 -0.17 5.93 12.49
C SER A 25 -0.50 7.20 13.28
N ASP A 26 -0.53 7.11 14.60
CA ASP A 26 -0.73 8.28 15.46
C ASP A 26 0.35 9.34 15.23
N ASN A 27 1.59 8.92 14.95
CA ASN A 27 2.67 9.84 14.64
C ASN A 27 2.35 10.73 13.43
N GLN A 28 1.88 10.15 12.33
CA GLN A 28 1.51 10.96 11.16
C GLN A 28 0.23 11.74 11.37
N ILE A 29 -0.75 11.17 12.03
CA ILE A 29 -2.03 11.83 12.29
C ILE A 29 -1.83 13.07 13.15
N GLN A 30 -1.10 12.94 14.27
CA GLN A 30 -0.95 14.03 15.24
C GLN A 30 0.09 15.07 14.79
N TYR A 31 1.27 14.63 14.32
CA TYR A 31 2.38 15.54 14.07
C TYR A 31 2.44 16.05 12.62
N LYS A 32 2.05 15.25 11.62
CA LYS A 32 2.04 15.67 10.20
C LYS A 32 0.73 16.35 9.84
N LEU A 33 -0.42 15.73 10.18
CA LEU A 33 -1.73 16.27 9.83
C LEU A 33 -2.31 17.23 10.87
N LYS A 34 -1.86 17.15 12.12
CA LYS A 34 -2.43 17.89 13.26
C LYS A 34 -3.94 17.63 13.42
N LYS A 35 -4.34 16.37 13.27
CA LYS A 35 -5.72 15.89 13.33
C LYS A 35 -5.89 14.78 14.36
N SER A 36 -7.14 14.48 14.68
CA SER A 36 -7.55 13.31 15.43
C SER A 36 -7.82 12.12 14.51
N ARG A 37 -7.83 10.89 15.04
CA ARG A 37 -8.24 9.68 14.33
C ARG A 37 -9.64 9.82 13.72
N SER A 38 -10.58 10.46 14.43
CA SER A 38 -11.95 10.68 13.96
C SER A 38 -12.02 11.60 12.75
N GLU A 39 -11.24 12.69 12.74
CA GLU A 39 -11.17 13.60 11.58
C GLU A 39 -10.57 12.94 10.36
N VAL A 40 -9.57 12.07 10.54
CA VAL A 40 -8.96 11.31 9.42
C VAL A 40 -9.98 10.31 8.86
N LYS A 41 -10.71 9.58 9.71
CA LYS A 41 -11.79 8.69 9.27
C LYS A 41 -12.87 9.44 8.47
N LYS A 42 -13.32 10.59 8.98
CA LYS A 42 -14.31 11.42 8.28
C LYS A 42 -13.81 11.90 6.92
N ALA A 43 -12.56 12.38 6.84
CA ALA A 43 -11.98 12.82 5.57
C ALA A 43 -11.86 11.67 4.57
N LEU A 44 -11.53 10.44 5.02
CA LEU A 44 -11.53 9.26 4.15
C LEU A 44 -12.93 8.95 3.62
N GLN A 45 -13.95 8.99 4.48
CA GLN A 45 -15.34 8.76 4.07
C GLN A 45 -15.78 9.79 3.02
N GLU A 46 -15.47 11.06 3.21
CA GLU A 46 -15.80 12.13 2.26
C GLU A 46 -15.15 11.87 0.88
N CYS A 47 -13.85 11.51 0.86
CA CYS A 47 -13.13 11.20 -0.37
C CYS A 47 -13.67 9.94 -1.06
N ALA A 48 -13.88 8.86 -0.31
CA ALA A 48 -14.38 7.59 -0.83
C ALA A 48 -15.83 7.73 -1.37
N TYR A 49 -16.67 8.45 -0.63
CA TYR A 49 -18.04 8.76 -1.06
C TYR A 49 -18.04 9.54 -2.37
N LEU A 50 -17.18 10.55 -2.48
CA LEU A 50 -17.08 11.35 -3.71
C LEU A 50 -16.69 10.49 -4.91
N ALA A 51 -15.66 9.65 -4.79
CA ALA A 51 -15.24 8.75 -5.86
C ALA A 51 -16.39 7.78 -6.26
N LYS A 52 -17.08 7.21 -5.26
CA LYS A 52 -18.24 6.33 -5.48
C LYS A 52 -19.38 7.03 -6.22
N CYS A 53 -19.71 8.28 -5.85
CA CYS A 53 -20.76 9.06 -6.53
C CYS A 53 -20.45 9.30 -8.00
N TYR A 54 -19.18 9.38 -8.38
CA TYR A 54 -18.74 9.54 -9.76
C TYR A 54 -18.47 8.20 -10.47
N GLY A 55 -18.75 7.07 -9.81
CA GLY A 55 -18.68 5.73 -10.41
C GLY A 55 -17.25 5.16 -10.50
N TYR A 56 -16.28 5.76 -9.82
CA TYR A 56 -14.90 5.28 -9.84
C TYR A 56 -14.65 4.20 -8.78
N PRO A 57 -14.04 3.07 -9.16
CA PRO A 57 -13.45 2.14 -8.20
C PRO A 57 -12.35 2.83 -7.40
N ILE A 58 -12.19 2.44 -6.13
CA ILE A 58 -11.15 2.99 -5.26
C ILE A 58 -10.19 1.91 -4.77
N SER A 59 -8.94 2.30 -4.52
CA SER A 59 -8.01 1.57 -3.68
C SER A 59 -7.54 2.48 -2.53
N ILE A 60 -7.20 1.89 -1.40
CA ILE A 60 -6.84 2.66 -0.20
C ILE A 60 -5.42 2.31 0.23
N GLY A 61 -4.57 3.32 0.36
CA GLY A 61 -3.21 3.18 0.86
C GLY A 61 -3.11 3.59 2.32
N PHE A 62 -2.78 2.64 3.20
CA PHE A 62 -2.49 2.91 4.60
C PHE A 62 -1.04 3.40 4.74
N GLU A 63 -0.84 4.73 4.82
CA GLU A 63 0.47 5.31 5.05
C GLU A 63 0.93 5.05 6.48
N ASP A 64 2.21 4.66 6.62
CA ASP A 64 2.86 4.39 7.90
C ASP A 64 2.17 3.26 8.70
N ALA A 65 1.66 2.27 7.97
CA ALA A 65 0.95 1.13 8.55
C ALA A 65 1.85 0.28 9.45
N SER A 66 3.17 0.29 9.22
CA SER A 66 4.15 -0.41 10.06
C SER A 66 4.12 0.03 11.53
N ARG A 67 3.74 1.28 11.81
CA ARG A 67 3.62 1.87 13.15
C ARG A 67 2.18 2.08 13.61
N ALA A 68 1.21 1.65 12.83
CA ALA A 68 -0.20 1.81 13.17
C ALA A 68 -0.65 0.83 14.26
N ASP A 69 -1.65 1.26 15.02
CA ASP A 69 -2.41 0.41 15.93
C ASP A 69 -3.31 -0.54 15.13
N GLU A 70 -3.20 -1.85 15.35
CA GLU A 70 -3.98 -2.86 14.62
C GLU A 70 -5.51 -2.69 14.83
N ALA A 71 -5.94 -2.31 16.04
CA ALA A 71 -7.35 -2.05 16.29
C ALA A 71 -7.86 -0.88 15.45
N PHE A 72 -7.03 0.15 15.27
CA PHE A 72 -7.37 1.28 14.42
C PHE A 72 -7.40 0.91 12.92
N LEU A 73 -6.51 0.03 12.45
CA LEU A 73 -6.61 -0.52 11.09
C LEU A 73 -7.92 -1.29 10.89
N ALA A 74 -8.34 -2.09 11.88
CA ALA A 74 -9.60 -2.81 11.83
C ALA A 74 -10.82 -1.86 11.74
N GLU A 75 -10.79 -0.73 12.46
CA GLU A 75 -11.84 0.31 12.33
C GLU A 75 -11.92 0.87 10.90
N PHE A 76 -10.77 1.08 10.23
CA PHE A 76 -10.77 1.50 8.82
C PHE A 76 -11.35 0.41 7.90
N ILE A 77 -10.99 -0.85 8.10
CA ILE A 77 -11.54 -1.95 7.28
C ILE A 77 -13.05 -2.01 7.41
N VAL A 78 -13.59 -1.89 8.63
CA VAL A 78 -15.06 -1.84 8.85
C VAL A 78 -15.70 -0.65 8.13
N LEU A 79 -15.10 0.53 8.24
CA LEU A 79 -15.56 1.74 7.55
C LEU A 79 -15.57 1.57 6.02
N LEU A 80 -14.57 0.89 5.48
CA LEU A 80 -14.42 0.68 4.03
C LEU A 80 -15.37 -0.34 3.42
N ASN A 81 -16.08 -1.14 4.24
CA ASN A 81 -17.07 -2.11 3.74
C ASN A 81 -18.20 -1.43 2.92
N GLU A 82 -18.53 -0.19 3.23
CA GLU A 82 -19.51 0.59 2.46
C GLU A 82 -19.02 0.94 1.04
N TYR A 83 -17.70 1.05 0.85
CA TYR A 83 -17.09 1.52 -0.39
C TYR A 83 -16.47 0.42 -1.24
N ASN A 84 -16.27 -0.78 -0.67
CA ASN A 84 -15.74 -1.97 -1.31
C ASN A 84 -14.49 -1.70 -2.17
N PRO A 85 -13.36 -1.29 -1.57
CA PRO A 85 -12.14 -1.00 -2.31
C PRO A 85 -11.61 -2.24 -3.04
N VAL A 86 -11.01 -2.05 -4.21
CA VAL A 86 -10.43 -3.14 -5.02
C VAL A 86 -9.22 -3.78 -4.33
N HIS A 87 -8.44 -3.00 -3.58
CA HIS A 87 -7.37 -3.48 -2.72
C HIS A 87 -7.01 -2.46 -1.63
N ILE A 88 -6.30 -2.94 -0.63
CA ILE A 88 -5.69 -2.13 0.43
C ILE A 88 -4.18 -2.22 0.30
N ARG A 89 -3.49 -1.08 0.19
CA ARG A 89 -2.04 -1.01 0.24
C ARG A 89 -1.59 -0.85 1.68
N TYR A 90 -0.76 -1.77 2.16
CA TYR A 90 -0.04 -1.65 3.43
C TYR A 90 1.34 -1.07 3.16
N ALA A 91 1.60 0.16 3.65
CA ALA A 91 2.87 0.84 3.39
C ALA A 91 3.78 0.86 4.64
N ASP A 92 4.98 0.32 4.49
CA ASP A 92 6.10 0.54 5.41
C ASP A 92 6.81 1.83 5.01
N THR A 93 6.12 2.94 5.26
CA THR A 93 6.50 4.29 4.79
C THR A 93 7.87 4.74 5.28
N VAL A 94 8.30 4.28 6.44
CA VAL A 94 9.60 4.67 7.04
C VAL A 94 10.65 3.55 6.96
N GLY A 95 10.31 2.43 6.30
CA GLY A 95 11.24 1.35 6.01
C GLY A 95 11.84 0.67 7.25
N ILE A 96 11.04 0.45 8.30
CA ILE A 96 11.50 -0.08 9.59
C ILE A 96 11.21 -1.56 9.82
N LEU A 97 10.47 -2.19 8.93
CA LEU A 97 10.11 -3.59 9.10
C LEU A 97 11.29 -4.52 8.78
N THR A 98 11.26 -5.67 9.42
CA THR A 98 12.06 -6.85 9.07
C THR A 98 11.17 -7.87 8.36
N PRO A 99 11.73 -8.86 7.63
CA PRO A 99 10.92 -9.88 6.95
C PRO A 99 9.96 -10.62 7.90
N THR A 100 10.41 -10.98 9.10
CA THR A 100 9.58 -11.64 10.10
C THR A 100 8.41 -10.77 10.54
N LEU A 101 8.67 -9.50 10.89
CA LEU A 101 7.62 -8.55 11.27
C LEU A 101 6.66 -8.26 10.13
N THR A 102 7.16 -8.17 8.90
CA THR A 102 6.32 -7.98 7.71
C THR A 102 5.37 -9.16 7.54
N PHE A 103 5.89 -10.39 7.58
CA PHE A 103 5.08 -11.59 7.49
C PHE A 103 3.98 -11.61 8.56
N GLU A 104 4.32 -11.36 9.82
CA GLU A 104 3.36 -11.36 10.93
C GLU A 104 2.28 -10.30 10.74
N LYS A 105 2.65 -9.06 10.41
CA LYS A 105 1.71 -7.95 10.25
C LYS A 105 0.76 -8.16 9.07
N ILE A 106 1.26 -8.61 7.93
CA ILE A 106 0.42 -8.90 6.76
C ILE A 106 -0.50 -10.09 7.04
N ARG A 107 -0.01 -11.13 7.73
CA ARG A 107 -0.83 -12.27 8.12
C ARG A 107 -1.99 -11.85 9.02
N ARG A 108 -1.71 -11.03 10.06
CA ARG A 108 -2.74 -10.50 10.95
C ARG A 108 -3.73 -9.58 10.23
N LEU A 109 -3.23 -8.69 9.35
CA LEU A 109 -4.13 -7.85 8.55
C LEU A 109 -5.10 -8.71 7.74
N LYS A 110 -4.62 -9.80 7.15
CA LYS A 110 -5.44 -10.72 6.35
C LYS A 110 -6.55 -11.40 7.17
N ASP A 111 -6.37 -11.60 8.48
CA ASP A 111 -7.36 -12.26 9.33
C ASP A 111 -8.66 -11.43 9.46
N PHE A 112 -8.59 -10.10 9.29
CA PHE A 112 -9.76 -9.23 9.38
C PHE A 112 -10.01 -8.35 8.14
N CYS A 113 -9.12 -8.37 7.16
CA CYS A 113 -9.25 -7.62 5.91
C CYS A 113 -9.76 -8.53 4.79
N PRO A 114 -10.99 -8.33 4.27
CA PRO A 114 -11.53 -9.16 3.21
C PRO A 114 -10.99 -8.78 1.81
N TYR A 115 -10.27 -7.67 1.71
CA TYR A 115 -9.78 -7.13 0.45
C TYR A 115 -8.42 -7.72 0.07
N SER A 116 -8.08 -7.64 -1.21
CA SER A 116 -6.72 -7.90 -1.68
C SER A 116 -5.74 -6.97 -0.99
N ILE A 117 -4.58 -7.50 -0.58
CA ILE A 117 -3.52 -6.72 0.08
C ILE A 117 -2.41 -6.47 -0.92
N GLU A 118 -2.02 -5.21 -1.05
CA GLU A 118 -0.81 -4.74 -1.69
C GLU A 118 0.22 -4.37 -0.63
N PHE A 119 1.48 -4.73 -0.84
CA PHE A 119 2.57 -4.31 0.04
C PHE A 119 3.48 -3.30 -0.67
N HIS A 120 3.76 -2.19 0.02
CA HIS A 120 4.70 -1.15 -0.40
C HIS A 120 5.76 -0.97 0.68
N GLY A 121 7.01 -1.27 0.37
CA GLY A 121 8.12 -1.22 1.31
C GLY A 121 9.25 -0.32 0.87
N HIS A 122 9.66 0.61 1.75
CA HIS A 122 10.87 1.42 1.57
C HIS A 122 12.13 0.67 2.00
N ASN A 123 13.27 1.10 1.45
CA ASN A 123 14.54 0.37 1.55
C ASN A 123 15.53 0.96 2.56
N ASP A 124 15.05 1.71 3.56
CA ASP A 124 15.88 2.41 4.52
C ASP A 124 16.83 1.48 5.32
N LEU A 125 16.39 0.25 5.55
CA LEU A 125 17.23 -0.80 6.18
C LEU A 125 17.86 -1.76 5.16
N GLY A 126 17.74 -1.52 3.84
CA GLY A 126 18.21 -2.44 2.82
C GLY A 126 17.37 -3.73 2.69
N LEU A 127 16.15 -3.74 3.25
CA LEU A 127 15.32 -4.94 3.37
C LEU A 127 14.04 -4.91 2.51
N ALA A 128 13.86 -3.90 1.65
CA ALA A 128 12.61 -3.74 0.90
C ALA A 128 12.22 -5.00 0.11
N ALA A 129 13.13 -5.60 -0.64
CA ALA A 129 12.83 -6.81 -1.41
C ALA A 129 12.53 -8.03 -0.53
N ALA A 130 13.28 -8.20 0.56
CA ALA A 130 13.06 -9.29 1.51
C ALA A 130 11.72 -9.12 2.25
N ASN A 131 11.37 -7.89 2.63
CA ASN A 131 10.07 -7.57 3.24
C ASN A 131 8.92 -7.78 2.25
N THR A 132 9.08 -7.36 0.99
CA THR A 132 8.07 -7.55 -0.06
C THR A 132 7.83 -9.05 -0.32
N LEU A 133 8.90 -9.86 -0.36
CA LEU A 133 8.78 -11.31 -0.48
C LEU A 133 8.04 -11.91 0.72
N ALA A 134 8.39 -11.50 1.95
CA ALA A 134 7.71 -11.95 3.17
C ALA A 134 6.21 -11.57 3.17
N ALA A 135 5.86 -10.39 2.67
CA ALA A 135 4.48 -9.95 2.51
C ALA A 135 3.71 -10.85 1.51
N VAL A 136 4.31 -11.19 0.37
CA VAL A 136 3.72 -12.13 -0.61
C VAL A 136 3.52 -13.51 0.01
N GLN A 137 4.50 -14.02 0.76
CA GLN A 137 4.39 -15.30 1.47
C GLN A 137 3.30 -15.28 2.55
N ALA A 138 3.06 -14.13 3.19
CA ALA A 138 1.98 -13.93 4.16
C ALA A 138 0.59 -13.78 3.53
N GLY A 139 0.52 -13.61 2.20
CA GLY A 139 -0.74 -13.54 1.45
C GLY A 139 -1.06 -12.18 0.84
N ALA A 140 -0.12 -11.26 0.74
CA ALA A 140 -0.26 -10.11 -0.15
C ALA A 140 -0.26 -10.60 -1.60
N VAL A 141 -1.19 -10.08 -2.40
CA VAL A 141 -1.37 -10.48 -3.81
C VAL A 141 -0.78 -9.48 -4.79
N LEU A 142 -0.48 -8.27 -4.32
CA LEU A 142 0.16 -7.20 -5.08
C LEU A 142 1.45 -6.79 -4.36
N ALA A 143 2.50 -6.57 -5.13
CA ALA A 143 3.78 -6.07 -4.65
C ALA A 143 4.12 -4.78 -5.40
N ASP A 144 4.25 -3.68 -4.67
CA ASP A 144 4.63 -2.40 -5.25
C ASP A 144 6.16 -2.35 -5.40
N THR A 145 6.60 -2.12 -6.61
CA THR A 145 8.02 -2.11 -6.97
C THR A 145 8.32 -0.96 -7.92
N THR A 146 9.56 -0.52 -7.94
CA THR A 146 10.02 0.51 -8.90
C THR A 146 11.22 0.02 -9.70
N ILE A 147 11.39 0.57 -10.88
CA ILE A 147 12.56 0.30 -11.73
C ILE A 147 13.81 0.72 -10.97
N MET A 148 14.79 -0.17 -10.83
CA MET A 148 16.05 0.04 -10.10
C MET A 148 15.86 0.44 -8.63
N GLY A 149 14.69 0.20 -8.04
CA GLY A 149 14.37 0.62 -6.68
C GLY A 149 14.31 2.13 -6.49
N ILE A 150 14.13 2.91 -7.56
CA ILE A 150 14.05 4.38 -7.46
C ILE A 150 12.90 4.79 -6.55
N GLY A 151 13.16 5.72 -5.64
CA GLY A 151 12.17 6.23 -4.71
C GLY A 151 12.75 7.20 -3.70
N GLU A 152 11.96 7.54 -2.69
CA GLU A 152 12.39 8.45 -1.64
C GLU A 152 13.48 7.83 -0.78
N ARG A 153 14.39 8.64 -0.27
CA ARG A 153 15.49 8.29 0.66
C ARG A 153 16.38 7.17 0.11
N ALA A 154 16.26 5.95 0.66
CA ALA A 154 17.03 4.78 0.23
C ALA A 154 16.35 3.96 -0.88
N GLY A 155 15.20 4.42 -1.37
CA GLY A 155 14.44 3.81 -2.45
C GLY A 155 13.37 2.82 -2.00
N ASN A 156 12.87 2.06 -2.96
CA ASN A 156 11.80 1.09 -2.85
C ASN A 156 12.30 -0.34 -3.12
N CYS A 157 11.39 -1.29 -3.17
CA CYS A 157 11.68 -2.63 -3.68
C CYS A 157 12.03 -2.55 -5.18
N ASP A 158 13.18 -3.09 -5.56
CA ASP A 158 13.60 -3.17 -6.98
C ASP A 158 12.77 -4.20 -7.73
N PHE A 159 12.23 -3.78 -8.88
CA PHE A 159 11.37 -4.61 -9.72
C PHE A 159 12.07 -5.89 -10.20
N LEU A 160 13.29 -5.77 -10.76
CA LEU A 160 14.00 -6.91 -11.29
C LEU A 160 14.46 -7.89 -10.20
N GLN A 161 14.86 -7.35 -9.05
CA GLN A 161 15.19 -8.17 -7.88
C GLN A 161 13.98 -8.96 -7.41
N MET A 162 12.79 -8.32 -7.35
CA MET A 162 11.57 -9.00 -6.95
C MET A 162 11.13 -10.06 -7.96
N VAL A 163 11.25 -9.80 -9.26
CA VAL A 163 10.99 -10.80 -10.32
C VAL A 163 11.88 -12.03 -10.15
N ARG A 164 13.18 -11.85 -9.89
CA ARG A 164 14.12 -12.96 -9.63
C ARG A 164 13.69 -13.77 -8.40
N LEU A 165 13.40 -13.10 -7.28
CA LEU A 165 12.97 -13.76 -6.05
C LEU A 165 11.68 -14.58 -6.24
N LEU A 166 10.71 -14.05 -6.99
CA LEU A 166 9.44 -14.74 -7.25
C LEU A 166 9.63 -15.94 -8.17
N ASN A 167 10.52 -15.87 -9.16
CA ASN A 167 10.81 -16.98 -10.03
C ASN A 167 11.56 -18.09 -9.30
N ASP A 168 12.62 -17.75 -8.57
CA ASP A 168 13.48 -18.72 -7.90
C ASP A 168 12.75 -19.48 -6.78
N LEU A 169 11.86 -18.79 -6.07
CA LEU A 169 11.17 -19.37 -4.90
C LEU A 169 9.76 -19.90 -5.18
N ASN A 170 9.08 -19.38 -6.19
CA ASN A 170 7.67 -19.71 -6.45
C ASN A 170 7.40 -20.21 -7.88
N ASN A 171 8.44 -20.34 -8.71
CA ASN A 171 8.36 -20.79 -10.11
C ASN A 171 7.22 -20.10 -10.90
N ARG A 172 7.11 -18.77 -10.77
CA ARG A 172 6.02 -17.97 -11.35
C ARG A 172 6.10 -17.82 -12.86
N GLY A 173 7.20 -18.27 -13.48
CA GLY A 173 7.40 -18.22 -14.93
C GLY A 173 7.50 -16.81 -15.52
N ILE A 174 7.83 -15.80 -14.70
CA ILE A 174 8.02 -14.44 -15.17
C ILE A 174 9.33 -14.36 -15.94
N SER A 175 9.30 -13.83 -17.16
CA SER A 175 10.50 -13.70 -17.99
C SER A 175 11.48 -12.67 -17.42
N ILE A 176 12.58 -13.12 -16.81
CA ILE A 176 13.64 -12.24 -16.30
C ILE A 176 14.22 -11.38 -17.43
N LYS A 177 14.33 -11.92 -18.65
CA LYS A 177 14.83 -11.18 -19.82
C LYS A 177 13.92 -10.02 -20.20
N GLU A 178 12.60 -10.24 -20.21
CA GLU A 178 11.63 -9.18 -20.50
C GLU A 178 11.57 -8.16 -19.37
N ALA A 179 11.65 -8.60 -18.11
CA ALA A 179 11.71 -7.72 -16.96
C ALA A 179 12.98 -6.84 -16.97
N ALA A 180 14.14 -7.40 -17.32
CA ALA A 180 15.38 -6.63 -17.48
C ALA A 180 15.27 -5.61 -18.63
N ALA A 181 14.76 -6.02 -19.79
CA ALA A 181 14.56 -5.12 -20.93
C ALA A 181 13.57 -3.98 -20.66
N ALA A 182 12.67 -4.15 -19.70
CA ALA A 182 11.76 -3.08 -19.24
C ALA A 182 12.48 -2.02 -18.38
N GLN A 183 13.57 -2.40 -17.67
CA GLN A 183 14.41 -1.47 -16.90
C GLN A 183 15.38 -0.66 -17.77
N ASP A 184 15.75 -1.18 -18.94
CA ASP A 184 16.71 -0.55 -19.85
C ASP A 184 16.07 0.52 -20.76
N LYS A 185 14.76 0.71 -20.70
CA LYS A 185 13.98 1.73 -21.45
C LYS A 185 13.66 2.94 -20.60
#